data_920f71e535e52c542b3363d9f10454d0
#
_entry.id   920f71e535e52c542b3363d9f10454d0
#
_cell.length_a   1.000
_cell.length_b   1.000
_cell.length_c   1.000
_cell.angle_alpha   90.00
_cell.angle_beta   90.00
_cell.angle_gamma   90.00
#
_symmetry.space_group_name_H-M   'P 1'
#
loop_
_entity.id
_entity.type
_entity.pdbx_description
1 polymer ?
#
loop_
_entity_poly.entity_id
_entity_poly.type
_entity_poly.pdbx_seq_one_letter_code
_entity_poly.pdbx_strand_id
1 'polypeptide(L)'
;MKAIEKKGFIKVPKFNYGKDKLIIINKTKGITMTCNQVSDEMIQSIISAKAWSEISGNFGLTEEMLERYADKLNWNEVSKNSEIHWTVKLIEKWADRLNWEELSESSNDYLLTPDVIAYFVNRWNWRVLSRNHSLKLDYTFIDRFIDKWDWSELIECWGREDLYNKVFFDRYRSHIPLTPFLDNSRLVNEMVEREAEQIKKELTSHC
;
A
#
# COMPACT_ATOMS: atom_id res chain seq x y z
N MET A 1 -19.36 18.06 28.10
CA MET A 1 -18.22 17.56 27.27
C MET A 1 -17.70 18.72 26.44
N LYS A 2 -16.39 19.02 26.54
CA LYS A 2 -15.78 20.15 25.84
C LYS A 2 -15.41 19.74 24.41
N ALA A 3 -15.92 20.49 23.43
CA ALA A 3 -15.52 20.37 22.05
C ALA A 3 -14.10 20.94 21.87
N ILE A 4 -13.20 20.19 21.24
CA ILE A 4 -11.86 20.65 20.90
C ILE A 4 -11.89 21.11 19.44
N GLU A 5 -11.79 22.43 19.25
CA GLU A 5 -11.60 23.04 17.92
C GLU A 5 -10.15 22.88 17.47
N LYS A 6 -9.93 22.23 16.34
CA LYS A 6 -8.72 22.42 15.51
C LYS A 6 -9.16 22.64 14.06
N LYS A 7 -8.92 23.87 13.59
CA LYS A 7 -8.93 24.32 12.19
C LYS A 7 -9.91 23.59 11.25
N GLY A 8 -11.17 24.00 11.29
CA GLY A 8 -12.12 23.78 10.18
C GLY A 8 -12.73 22.38 10.05
N PHE A 9 -12.30 21.38 10.83
CA PHE A 9 -12.88 20.04 10.79
C PHE A 9 -13.48 19.65 12.14
N ILE A 10 -14.75 19.30 12.12
CA ILE A 10 -15.44 18.75 13.30
C ILE A 10 -15.22 17.23 13.29
N LYS A 11 -14.53 16.72 14.32
CA LYS A 11 -14.39 15.28 14.53
C LYS A 11 -15.73 14.72 15.01
N VAL A 12 -16.40 13.95 14.16
CA VAL A 12 -17.66 13.28 14.51
C VAL A 12 -17.35 12.13 15.48
N PRO A 13 -17.99 12.06 16.66
CA PRO A 13 -17.80 10.94 17.60
C PRO A 13 -18.40 9.65 17.03
N LYS A 14 -17.79 8.50 17.37
CA LYS A 14 -18.29 7.17 16.99
C LYS A 14 -19.72 6.98 17.49
N PHE A 15 -20.61 6.57 16.58
CA PHE A 15 -22.02 6.34 16.86
C PHE A 15 -22.23 5.17 17.81
N ASN A 16 -23.04 5.40 18.87
CA ASN A 16 -23.74 4.38 19.61
C ASN A 16 -25.23 4.48 19.22
N TYR A 17 -25.82 3.41 18.73
CA TYR A 17 -27.22 3.36 18.33
C TYR A 17 -28.12 3.44 19.57
N GLY A 18 -28.57 4.63 19.92
CA GLY A 18 -29.51 4.83 21.01
C GLY A 18 -29.79 6.30 21.26
N LYS A 19 -30.90 6.79 20.76
CA LYS A 19 -31.75 7.94 21.22
C LYS A 19 -31.16 9.34 21.41
N ASP A 20 -29.90 9.64 21.04
CA ASP A 20 -29.37 11.00 21.22
C ASP A 20 -29.46 11.82 19.92
N LYS A 21 -30.17 12.94 19.97
CA LYS A 21 -30.27 13.91 18.88
C LYS A 21 -28.90 14.61 18.69
N LEU A 22 -28.27 14.42 17.55
CA LEU A 22 -27.08 15.18 17.16
C LEU A 22 -27.50 16.57 16.66
N ILE A 23 -26.99 17.62 17.29
CA ILE A 23 -27.18 19.00 16.82
C ILE A 23 -25.87 19.45 16.15
N ILE A 24 -25.94 19.69 14.85
CA ILE A 24 -24.84 20.26 14.09
C ILE A 24 -25.06 21.76 13.96
N ILE A 25 -24.17 22.56 14.51
CA ILE A 25 -24.23 24.02 14.41
C ILE A 25 -23.26 24.48 13.33
N ASN A 26 -23.77 25.00 12.23
CA ASN A 26 -22.96 25.68 11.22
C ASN A 26 -22.83 27.16 11.61
N LYS A 27 -21.65 27.54 12.12
CA LYS A 27 -21.37 28.90 12.63
C LYS A 27 -21.44 30.00 11.56
N THR A 28 -21.36 29.65 10.26
CA THR A 28 -21.33 30.64 9.18
C THR A 28 -22.72 31.05 8.66
N LYS A 29 -23.76 30.26 8.90
CA LYS A 29 -25.12 30.55 8.39
C LYS A 29 -26.25 30.55 9.47
N GLY A 30 -25.93 30.34 10.75
CA GLY A 30 -26.91 30.37 11.84
C GLY A 30 -28.01 29.30 11.76
N ILE A 31 -27.79 28.21 11.01
CA ILE A 31 -28.78 27.15 10.81
C ILE A 31 -28.52 26.03 11.84
N THR A 32 -29.51 25.80 12.71
CA THR A 32 -29.55 24.68 13.64
C THR A 32 -30.34 23.55 12.98
N MET A 33 -29.68 22.45 12.61
CA MET A 33 -30.37 21.27 12.08
C MET A 33 -30.50 20.20 13.17
N THR A 34 -31.73 19.71 13.36
CA THR A 34 -31.97 18.51 14.17
C THR A 34 -31.78 17.26 13.32
N CYS A 35 -31.24 16.21 13.92
CA CYS A 35 -30.68 15.00 13.29
C CYS A 35 -31.68 14.14 12.45
N ASN A 36 -32.85 14.59 12.11
CA ASN A 36 -33.82 13.85 11.30
C ASN A 36 -33.96 14.36 9.85
N GLN A 37 -33.18 15.36 9.44
CA GLN A 37 -33.22 15.87 8.07
C GLN A 37 -31.77 16.04 7.55
N VAL A 38 -31.30 15.06 6.78
CA VAL A 38 -30.10 15.20 5.98
C VAL A 38 -30.47 16.13 4.82
N SER A 39 -29.82 17.30 4.72
CA SER A 39 -30.13 18.23 3.62
C SER A 39 -29.62 17.64 2.28
N ASP A 40 -30.33 18.02 1.19
CA ASP A 40 -29.94 17.62 -0.17
C ASP A 40 -28.50 18.06 -0.49
N GLU A 41 -28.08 19.23 0.00
CA GLU A 41 -26.69 19.71 -0.16
C GLU A 41 -25.67 18.79 0.52
N MET A 42 -25.99 18.27 1.71
CA MET A 42 -25.13 17.32 2.43
C MET A 42 -25.04 15.97 1.69
N ILE A 43 -26.17 15.49 1.18
CA ILE A 43 -26.23 14.26 0.37
C ILE A 43 -25.38 14.44 -0.88
N GLN A 44 -25.55 15.54 -1.61
CA GLN A 44 -24.78 15.83 -2.84
C GLN A 44 -23.27 15.96 -2.56
N SER A 45 -22.88 16.56 -1.45
CA SER A 45 -21.49 16.65 -1.03
C SER A 45 -20.89 15.27 -0.76
N ILE A 46 -21.61 14.38 -0.07
CA ILE A 46 -21.17 13.01 0.22
C ILE A 46 -21.06 12.20 -1.07
N ILE A 47 -22.06 12.28 -1.96
CA ILE A 47 -22.07 11.58 -3.25
C ILE A 47 -20.89 12.05 -4.10
N SER A 48 -20.68 13.36 -4.20
CA SER A 48 -19.58 13.94 -4.96
C SER A 48 -18.21 13.48 -4.42
N ALA A 49 -18.02 13.52 -3.10
CA ALA A 49 -16.77 13.08 -2.48
C ALA A 49 -16.48 11.58 -2.74
N LYS A 50 -17.50 10.73 -2.65
CA LYS A 50 -17.38 9.30 -2.95
C LYS A 50 -17.09 9.06 -4.43
N ALA A 51 -17.74 9.80 -5.33
CA ALA A 51 -17.49 9.70 -6.77
C ALA A 51 -16.05 10.11 -7.12
N TRP A 52 -15.53 11.18 -6.52
CA TRP A 52 -14.13 11.55 -6.70
C TRP A 52 -13.15 10.54 -6.12
N SER A 53 -13.46 9.90 -4.99
CA SER A 53 -12.64 8.81 -4.44
C SER A 53 -12.59 7.61 -5.38
N GLU A 54 -13.75 7.22 -5.93
CA GLU A 54 -13.88 6.12 -6.90
C GLU A 54 -13.08 6.40 -8.18
N ILE A 55 -13.21 7.60 -8.75
CA ILE A 55 -12.45 8.03 -9.93
C ILE A 55 -10.96 8.05 -9.64
N SER A 56 -10.57 8.55 -8.46
CA SER A 56 -9.16 8.62 -8.07
C SER A 56 -8.49 7.25 -8.00
N GLY A 57 -9.21 6.21 -7.57
CA GLY A 57 -8.65 4.88 -7.39
C GLY A 57 -8.71 3.99 -8.63
N ASN A 58 -9.71 4.19 -9.52
CA ASN A 58 -10.04 3.20 -10.54
C ASN A 58 -10.02 3.73 -11.98
N PHE A 59 -9.80 5.02 -12.19
CA PHE A 59 -9.77 5.60 -13.52
C PHE A 59 -8.35 5.91 -13.97
N GLY A 60 -8.04 5.65 -15.25
CA GLY A 60 -6.73 5.97 -15.85
C GLY A 60 -6.52 7.48 -15.96
N LEU A 61 -6.07 8.10 -14.88
CA LEU A 61 -5.83 9.55 -14.81
C LEU A 61 -4.57 9.93 -15.58
N THR A 62 -4.72 10.82 -16.54
CA THR A 62 -3.59 11.43 -17.26
C THR A 62 -2.94 12.54 -16.43
N GLU A 63 -1.71 12.95 -16.80
CA GLU A 63 -1.03 14.08 -16.15
C GLU A 63 -1.89 15.34 -16.17
N GLU A 64 -2.52 15.67 -17.29
CA GLU A 64 -3.42 16.82 -17.41
C GLU A 64 -4.63 16.74 -16.47
N MET A 65 -5.18 15.55 -16.27
CA MET A 65 -6.31 15.32 -15.35
C MET A 65 -5.85 15.47 -13.88
N LEU A 66 -4.68 14.92 -13.54
CA LEU A 66 -4.08 15.08 -12.21
C LEU A 66 -3.86 16.56 -11.90
N GLU A 67 -3.38 17.36 -12.85
CA GLU A 67 -3.22 18.81 -12.67
C GLU A 67 -4.55 19.54 -12.53
N ARG A 68 -5.47 19.28 -13.45
CA ARG A 68 -6.76 19.99 -13.53
C ARG A 68 -7.64 19.76 -12.31
N TYR A 69 -7.57 18.55 -11.76
CA TYR A 69 -8.46 18.13 -10.68
C TYR A 69 -7.74 17.85 -9.35
N ALA A 70 -6.49 18.32 -9.22
CA ALA A 70 -5.62 18.08 -8.06
C ALA A 70 -6.29 18.29 -6.69
N ASP A 71 -7.17 19.31 -6.60
CA ASP A 71 -7.85 19.66 -5.34
C ASP A 71 -9.15 18.86 -5.07
N LYS A 72 -9.60 18.07 -6.05
CA LYS A 72 -10.78 17.21 -5.94
C LYS A 72 -10.41 15.75 -5.76
N LEU A 73 -9.22 15.35 -6.19
CA LEU A 73 -8.75 13.98 -6.13
C LEU A 73 -8.45 13.55 -4.69
N ASN A 74 -8.79 12.31 -4.39
CA ASN A 74 -8.35 11.62 -3.18
C ASN A 74 -6.96 11.04 -3.44
N TRP A 75 -5.91 11.69 -2.93
CA TRP A 75 -4.52 11.31 -3.19
C TRP A 75 -4.11 9.97 -2.57
N ASN A 76 -4.81 9.48 -1.55
CA ASN A 76 -4.62 8.11 -1.07
C ASN A 76 -5.08 7.10 -2.13
N GLU A 77 -6.24 7.33 -2.74
CA GLU A 77 -6.75 6.47 -3.81
C GLU A 77 -5.93 6.62 -5.10
N VAL A 78 -5.48 7.83 -5.44
CA VAL A 78 -4.53 8.07 -6.56
C VAL A 78 -3.26 7.23 -6.36
N SER A 79 -2.76 7.13 -5.12
CA SER A 79 -1.55 6.38 -4.80
C SER A 79 -1.73 4.86 -4.94
N LYS A 80 -2.95 4.34 -4.79
CA LYS A 80 -3.31 2.92 -5.01
C LYS A 80 -3.58 2.59 -6.47
N ASN A 81 -3.84 3.60 -7.29
CA ASN A 81 -4.36 3.42 -8.64
C ASN A 81 -3.35 2.73 -9.55
N SER A 82 -3.70 1.52 -10.04
CA SER A 82 -2.89 0.72 -10.95
C SER A 82 -2.93 1.19 -12.40
N GLU A 83 -3.91 2.03 -12.76
CA GLU A 83 -4.14 2.48 -14.15
C GLU A 83 -3.32 3.71 -14.52
N ILE A 84 -2.70 4.39 -13.54
CA ILE A 84 -1.91 5.59 -13.81
C ILE A 84 -0.54 5.22 -14.36
N HIS A 85 -0.19 5.82 -15.48
CA HIS A 85 1.11 5.67 -16.12
C HIS A 85 2.17 6.53 -15.41
N TRP A 86 2.72 6.01 -14.32
CA TRP A 86 3.69 6.74 -13.52
C TRP A 86 5.03 6.89 -14.24
N THR A 87 5.53 8.12 -14.29
CA THR A 87 6.89 8.44 -14.67
C THR A 87 7.62 9.10 -13.50
N VAL A 88 8.95 9.03 -13.46
CA VAL A 88 9.75 9.71 -12.41
C VAL A 88 9.34 11.17 -12.26
N LYS A 89 9.19 11.90 -13.37
CA LYS A 89 8.80 13.32 -13.36
C LYS A 89 7.41 13.55 -12.75
N LEU A 90 6.46 12.67 -13.07
CA LEU A 90 5.09 12.76 -12.54
C LEU A 90 5.07 12.48 -11.04
N ILE A 91 5.83 11.48 -10.59
CA ILE A 91 5.97 11.16 -9.16
C ILE A 91 6.65 12.32 -8.42
N GLU A 92 7.74 12.89 -8.95
CA GLU A 92 8.41 14.06 -8.35
C GLU A 92 7.45 15.24 -8.16
N LYS A 93 6.67 15.54 -9.20
CA LYS A 93 5.71 16.64 -9.19
C LYS A 93 4.68 16.52 -8.07
N TRP A 94 4.26 15.32 -7.75
CA TRP A 94 3.23 15.03 -6.76
C TRP A 94 3.73 14.36 -5.48
N ALA A 95 5.05 14.26 -5.30
CA ALA A 95 5.70 13.51 -4.22
C ALA A 95 5.20 13.84 -2.81
N ASP A 96 4.80 15.09 -2.57
CA ASP A 96 4.32 15.54 -1.26
C ASP A 96 2.81 15.33 -1.06
N ARG A 97 2.06 14.99 -2.11
CA ARG A 97 0.64 14.62 -2.03
C ARG A 97 0.43 13.10 -2.04
N LEU A 98 1.38 12.35 -2.59
CA LEU A 98 1.32 10.90 -2.70
C LEU A 98 1.50 10.23 -1.33
N ASN A 99 0.73 9.20 -1.09
CA ASN A 99 0.90 8.34 0.07
C ASN A 99 1.91 7.24 -0.26
N TRP A 100 3.12 7.35 0.26
CA TRP A 100 4.23 6.44 -0.03
C TRP A 100 4.05 5.03 0.54
N GLU A 101 3.23 4.85 1.58
CA GLU A 101 2.84 3.54 2.07
C GLU A 101 1.97 2.82 1.04
N GLU A 102 0.95 3.50 0.54
CA GLU A 102 0.06 2.99 -0.51
C GLU A 102 0.79 2.73 -1.83
N LEU A 103 1.73 3.61 -2.22
CA LEU A 103 2.60 3.39 -3.37
C LEU A 103 3.47 2.14 -3.19
N SER A 104 3.98 1.89 -1.97
CA SER A 104 4.81 0.71 -1.67
C SER A 104 4.02 -0.59 -1.69
N GLU A 105 2.70 -0.55 -1.49
CA GLU A 105 1.78 -1.69 -1.57
C GLU A 105 1.14 -1.87 -2.95
N SER A 106 1.30 -0.89 -3.83
CA SER A 106 0.70 -0.86 -5.16
C SER A 106 1.14 -2.06 -6.01
N SER A 107 0.25 -2.50 -6.92
CA SER A 107 0.56 -3.47 -7.98
C SER A 107 0.88 -2.82 -9.34
N ASN A 108 1.11 -1.51 -9.35
CA ASN A 108 1.35 -0.76 -10.59
C ASN A 108 2.74 -1.06 -11.17
N ASP A 109 2.78 -1.68 -12.35
CA ASP A 109 4.03 -2.09 -13.01
C ASP A 109 4.94 -0.91 -13.40
N TYR A 110 4.40 0.29 -13.65
CA TYR A 110 5.19 1.48 -13.96
C TYR A 110 5.92 2.03 -12.73
N LEU A 111 5.36 1.78 -11.57
CA LEU A 111 5.89 2.20 -10.27
C LEU A 111 6.99 1.26 -9.77
N LEU A 112 6.76 -0.05 -9.90
CA LEU A 112 7.60 -1.10 -9.33
C LEU A 112 8.79 -1.48 -10.22
N THR A 113 9.43 -0.47 -10.83
CA THR A 113 10.66 -0.67 -11.61
C THR A 113 11.91 -0.37 -10.78
N PRO A 114 13.04 -1.06 -11.04
CA PRO A 114 14.29 -0.82 -10.32
C PRO A 114 14.75 0.64 -10.35
N ASP A 115 14.51 1.34 -11.45
CA ASP A 115 14.93 2.74 -11.61
C ASP A 115 14.07 3.70 -10.80
N VAL A 116 12.75 3.52 -10.78
CA VAL A 116 11.83 4.31 -9.96
C VAL A 116 12.10 4.07 -8.48
N ILE A 117 12.30 2.81 -8.08
CA ILE A 117 12.61 2.46 -6.69
C ILE A 117 13.95 3.06 -6.25
N ALA A 118 14.97 3.01 -7.11
CA ALA A 118 16.26 3.62 -6.82
C ALA A 118 16.19 5.14 -6.71
N TYR A 119 15.42 5.79 -7.60
CA TYR A 119 15.32 7.24 -7.62
C TYR A 119 14.68 7.78 -6.33
N PHE A 120 13.66 7.09 -5.82
CA PHE A 120 12.94 7.48 -4.61
C PHE A 120 13.30 6.62 -3.38
N VAL A 121 14.53 6.12 -3.32
CA VAL A 121 15.00 5.15 -2.31
C VAL A 121 14.69 5.53 -0.86
N ASN A 122 14.64 6.80 -0.52
CA ASN A 122 14.38 7.30 0.83
C ASN A 122 12.90 7.64 1.09
N ARG A 123 12.02 7.47 0.11
CA ARG A 123 10.57 7.75 0.24
C ARG A 123 9.75 6.48 0.46
N TRP A 124 10.22 5.34 -0.05
CA TRP A 124 9.51 4.06 0.06
C TRP A 124 9.38 3.58 1.51
N ASN A 125 8.23 2.99 1.83
CA ASN A 125 8.10 2.16 3.01
C ASN A 125 8.69 0.77 2.68
N TRP A 126 9.97 0.57 3.04
CA TRP A 126 10.70 -0.65 2.71
C TRP A 126 10.13 -1.91 3.36
N ARG A 127 9.50 -1.80 4.53
CA ARG A 127 8.79 -2.92 5.13
C ARG A 127 7.63 -3.39 4.26
N VAL A 128 6.79 -2.45 3.80
CA VAL A 128 5.67 -2.73 2.90
C VAL A 128 6.17 -3.24 1.55
N LEU A 129 7.22 -2.62 1.01
CA LEU A 129 7.82 -3.01 -0.27
C LEU A 129 8.42 -4.42 -0.20
N SER A 130 8.98 -4.83 0.95
CA SER A 130 9.53 -6.16 1.17
C SER A 130 8.49 -7.28 1.08
N ARG A 131 7.25 -7.01 1.51
CA ARG A 131 6.12 -7.95 1.41
C ARG A 131 5.28 -7.79 0.13
N ASN A 132 5.60 -6.82 -0.72
CA ASN A 132 4.85 -6.60 -1.96
C ASN A 132 5.14 -7.70 -2.97
N HIS A 133 4.17 -8.60 -3.19
CA HIS A 133 4.29 -9.75 -4.10
C HIS A 133 4.30 -9.35 -5.58
N SER A 134 3.80 -8.16 -5.93
CA SER A 134 3.84 -7.65 -7.30
C SER A 134 5.23 -7.14 -7.71
N LEU A 135 6.09 -6.83 -6.73
CA LEU A 135 7.47 -6.41 -7.00
C LEU A 135 8.30 -7.61 -7.46
N LYS A 136 8.72 -7.59 -8.71
CA LYS A 136 9.61 -8.60 -9.28
C LYS A 136 11.04 -8.41 -8.77
N LEU A 137 11.54 -9.41 -8.06
CA LEU A 137 12.90 -9.41 -7.52
C LEU A 137 13.77 -10.39 -8.26
N ASP A 138 15.01 -9.98 -8.47
CA ASP A 138 16.14 -10.84 -8.78
C ASP A 138 17.30 -10.58 -7.80
N TYR A 139 18.34 -11.38 -7.87
CA TYR A 139 19.51 -11.21 -6.99
C TYR A 139 20.18 -9.84 -7.15
N THR A 140 20.23 -9.30 -8.36
CA THR A 140 20.83 -7.98 -8.62
C THR A 140 20.06 -6.87 -7.93
N PHE A 141 18.74 -6.96 -7.97
CA PHE A 141 17.89 -5.97 -7.33
C PHE A 141 17.93 -6.10 -5.79
N ILE A 142 17.92 -7.32 -5.26
CA ILE A 142 18.05 -7.56 -3.82
C ILE A 142 19.39 -7.02 -3.32
N ASP A 143 20.50 -7.32 -3.98
CA ASP A 143 21.84 -6.87 -3.60
C ASP A 143 21.97 -5.34 -3.63
N ARG A 144 21.36 -4.69 -4.62
CA ARG A 144 21.39 -3.23 -4.76
C ARG A 144 20.83 -2.51 -3.53
N PHE A 145 19.88 -3.11 -2.84
CA PHE A 145 19.16 -2.52 -1.70
C PHE A 145 19.24 -3.39 -0.44
N ILE A 146 20.33 -4.15 -0.29
CA ILE A 146 20.49 -5.18 0.73
C ILE A 146 20.20 -4.70 2.16
N ASP A 147 20.60 -3.46 2.48
CA ASP A 147 20.44 -2.85 3.80
C ASP A 147 19.06 -2.16 3.99
N LYS A 148 18.20 -2.18 2.96
CA LYS A 148 16.89 -1.54 3.00
C LYS A 148 15.76 -2.52 3.25
N TRP A 149 15.94 -3.78 2.83
CA TRP A 149 14.91 -4.80 2.96
C TRP A 149 14.58 -5.11 4.42
N ASP A 150 13.30 -5.21 4.72
CA ASP A 150 12.81 -5.90 5.91
C ASP A 150 12.87 -7.40 5.61
N TRP A 151 13.91 -8.06 6.10
CA TRP A 151 14.17 -9.48 5.81
C TRP A 151 13.13 -10.40 6.41
N SER A 152 12.44 -10.01 7.51
CA SER A 152 11.34 -10.79 8.05
C SER A 152 10.16 -10.82 7.07
N GLU A 153 9.78 -9.67 6.54
CA GLU A 153 8.71 -9.56 5.55
C GLU A 153 9.10 -10.18 4.20
N LEU A 154 10.39 -10.05 3.83
CA LEU A 154 10.89 -10.54 2.55
C LEU A 154 10.81 -12.07 2.44
N ILE A 155 11.18 -12.82 3.48
CA ILE A 155 11.18 -14.29 3.49
C ILE A 155 9.78 -14.90 3.68
N GLU A 156 8.80 -14.08 4.07
CA GLU A 156 7.39 -14.48 4.21
C GLU A 156 6.55 -14.16 2.97
N CYS A 157 7.09 -13.39 2.04
CA CYS A 157 6.33 -12.92 0.88
C CYS A 157 6.03 -14.09 -0.09
N TRP A 158 4.75 -14.29 -0.38
CA TRP A 158 4.31 -15.23 -1.42
C TRP A 158 4.56 -14.68 -2.85
N GLY A 159 4.54 -15.57 -3.85
CA GLY A 159 4.83 -15.20 -5.24
C GLY A 159 6.32 -15.06 -5.57
N ARG A 160 7.21 -15.54 -4.67
CA ARG A 160 8.68 -15.54 -4.83
C ARG A 160 9.28 -16.92 -4.68
N GLU A 161 8.49 -17.96 -4.88
CA GLU A 161 8.86 -19.35 -4.70
C GLU A 161 10.10 -19.71 -5.56
N ASP A 162 10.21 -19.13 -6.75
CA ASP A 162 11.38 -19.35 -7.62
C ASP A 162 12.71 -18.89 -7.02
N LEU A 163 12.66 -17.85 -6.17
CA LEU A 163 13.85 -17.33 -5.47
C LEU A 163 14.19 -18.14 -4.23
N TYR A 164 13.18 -18.74 -3.56
CA TYR A 164 13.36 -19.41 -2.26
C TYR A 164 13.98 -20.78 -2.40
N ASN A 165 15.30 -20.80 -2.39
CA ASN A 165 16.09 -22.01 -2.51
C ASN A 165 17.39 -21.89 -1.68
N LYS A 166 18.20 -22.96 -1.69
CA LYS A 166 19.45 -22.99 -0.95
C LYS A 166 20.43 -21.89 -1.37
N VAL A 167 20.45 -21.51 -2.65
CA VAL A 167 21.33 -20.44 -3.16
C VAL A 167 20.93 -19.09 -2.56
N PHE A 168 19.64 -18.80 -2.51
CA PHE A 168 19.11 -17.60 -1.84
C PHE A 168 19.51 -17.59 -0.36
N PHE A 169 19.27 -18.68 0.35
CA PHE A 169 19.61 -18.78 1.76
C PHE A 169 21.11 -18.59 2.00
N ASP A 170 21.97 -19.31 1.27
CA ASP A 170 23.43 -19.23 1.44
C ASP A 170 23.96 -17.80 1.16
N ARG A 171 23.34 -17.09 0.20
CA ARG A 171 23.71 -15.71 -0.15
C ARG A 171 23.34 -14.70 0.91
N TYR A 172 22.16 -14.84 1.49
CA TYR A 172 21.55 -13.81 2.36
C TYR A 172 21.42 -14.22 3.84
N ARG A 173 21.93 -15.38 4.24
CA ARG A 173 21.79 -15.91 5.61
C ARG A 173 22.25 -14.96 6.72
N SER A 174 23.18 -14.04 6.46
CA SER A 174 23.63 -13.03 7.42
C SER A 174 22.62 -11.92 7.68
N HIS A 175 21.63 -11.77 6.80
CA HIS A 175 20.55 -10.77 6.88
C HIS A 175 19.23 -11.40 7.34
N ILE A 176 19.05 -12.70 7.15
CA ILE A 176 17.82 -13.40 7.50
C ILE A 176 17.71 -13.55 9.02
N PRO A 177 16.68 -13.01 9.66
CA PRO A 177 16.49 -13.13 11.10
C PRO A 177 16.10 -14.57 11.48
N LEU A 178 16.74 -15.12 12.52
CA LEU A 178 16.60 -16.54 12.90
C LEU A 178 15.17 -16.91 13.31
N THR A 179 14.51 -16.05 14.10
CA THR A 179 13.16 -16.35 14.60
C THR A 179 12.13 -16.47 13.48
N PRO A 180 11.92 -15.47 12.61
CA PRO A 180 11.04 -15.61 11.45
C PRO A 180 11.43 -16.80 10.55
N PHE A 181 12.71 -17.07 10.37
CA PHE A 181 13.17 -18.19 9.56
C PHE A 181 12.71 -19.53 10.13
N LEU A 182 12.81 -19.73 11.46
CA LEU A 182 12.42 -20.98 12.14
C LEU A 182 10.91 -21.13 12.33
N ASP A 183 10.15 -20.03 12.33
CA ASP A 183 8.70 -20.02 12.54
C ASP A 183 7.90 -20.35 11.27
N ASN A 184 8.38 -21.33 10.47
CA ASN A 184 7.74 -21.77 9.21
C ASN A 184 7.63 -20.69 8.14
N SER A 185 8.69 -19.88 7.95
CA SER A 185 8.73 -18.94 6.84
C SER A 185 8.49 -19.62 5.49
N ARG A 186 7.98 -18.87 4.51
CA ARG A 186 7.84 -19.39 3.15
C ARG A 186 9.16 -19.87 2.59
N LEU A 187 10.26 -19.17 2.88
CA LEU A 187 11.59 -19.61 2.48
C LEU A 187 11.91 -21.03 2.98
N VAL A 188 11.65 -21.32 4.26
CA VAL A 188 11.89 -22.67 4.82
C VAL A 188 10.98 -23.69 4.17
N ASN A 189 9.70 -23.41 4.01
CA ASN A 189 8.75 -24.30 3.41
C ASN A 189 9.13 -24.68 1.99
N GLU A 190 9.50 -23.72 1.16
CA GLU A 190 9.96 -23.94 -0.21
C GLU A 190 11.27 -24.78 -0.26
N MET A 191 12.20 -24.53 0.66
CA MET A 191 13.42 -25.34 0.76
C MET A 191 13.11 -26.79 1.16
N VAL A 192 12.18 -27.00 2.10
CA VAL A 192 11.75 -28.35 2.52
C VAL A 192 11.03 -29.09 1.40
N GLU A 193 10.16 -28.42 0.66
CA GLU A 193 9.45 -29.02 -0.47
C GLU A 193 10.44 -29.44 -1.58
N ARG A 194 11.41 -28.61 -1.90
CA ARG A 194 12.45 -28.93 -2.90
C ARG A 194 13.32 -30.10 -2.46
N GLU A 195 13.72 -30.15 -1.20
CA GLU A 195 14.47 -31.27 -0.65
C GLU A 195 13.66 -32.57 -0.68
N ALA A 196 12.37 -32.51 -0.30
CA ALA A 196 11.48 -33.66 -0.35
C ALA A 196 11.31 -34.20 -1.79
N GLU A 197 11.19 -33.32 -2.78
CA GLU A 197 11.13 -33.72 -4.19
C GLU A 197 12.45 -34.35 -4.67
N GLN A 198 13.58 -33.85 -4.21
CA GLN A 198 14.90 -34.45 -4.53
C GLN A 198 15.02 -35.86 -3.96
N ILE A 199 14.66 -36.05 -2.69
CA ILE A 199 14.66 -37.36 -2.01
C ILE A 199 13.73 -38.34 -2.73
N LYS A 200 12.53 -37.91 -3.15
CA LYS A 200 11.59 -38.77 -3.91
C LYS A 200 12.23 -39.25 -5.22
N LYS A 201 12.88 -38.36 -5.96
CA LYS A 201 13.56 -38.71 -7.22
C LYS A 201 14.66 -39.75 -6.99
N GLU A 202 15.46 -39.57 -5.94
CA GLU A 202 16.52 -40.52 -5.57
C GLU A 202 15.95 -41.90 -5.21
N LEU A 203 14.90 -41.95 -4.38
CA LEU A 203 14.24 -43.20 -4.02
C LEU A 203 13.65 -43.92 -5.25
N THR A 204 13.06 -43.19 -6.19
CA THR A 204 12.46 -43.80 -7.39
C THR A 204 13.48 -44.18 -8.46
N SER A 205 14.66 -43.58 -8.46
CA SER A 205 15.72 -43.90 -9.42
C SER A 205 16.48 -45.20 -9.08
N HIS A 206 16.34 -45.71 -7.87
CA HIS A 206 16.98 -46.93 -7.38
C HIS A 206 16.04 -48.15 -7.37
N CYS A 207 14.79 -47.98 -7.84
CA CYS A 207 13.84 -49.05 -8.08
C CYS A 207 13.72 -49.42 -9.54
#